data_2e04c03929009a73454ef04e25b69f81
#
_entry.id   2e04c03929009a73454ef04e25b69f81
#
_cell.length_a   1.000
_cell.length_b   1.000
_cell.length_c   1.000
_cell.angle_alpha   90.00
_cell.angle_beta   90.00
_cell.angle_gamma   90.00
#
_symmetry.space_group_name_H-M   'P 1'
#
loop_
_entity.id
_entity.type
_entity.pdbx_description
1 polymer ?
#
loop_
_entity_poly.entity_id
_entity_poly.type
_entity_poly.pdbx_seq_one_letter_code
_entity_poly.pdbx_strand_id
1 'polypeptide(L)'
;MARNEEIDVYGIPQIYKNRYFHPYTVRRKTTGNIGQIIPIYNNLLVQPGDTISINLRSFFRLTTSLFPSMDNLTADIFCFAQDWQNNWEHTKEFWGEDQATPFEELTEYTIPQVVLKPTSAVETDDIMHHLALPAMKANEGAIPDVARVNNIEVERLSYNTYIDIYNHYFRDQNYINRITFSKGDEDIDYEALPVKKLLTAARFHDYFAGTPEAQKGEPEFLPLGTEAPVRNADPSDSILATDFGGNTGELYVNNSNNQENPNVLYVQDRTGGTTTIQYGIRELNLKTDLTNAVGATLNALRLITATQHIKEELMWYGSLFEDVIMSQWGVSMNATSFRIPEYLGGKRININMDTVLQTSSTDAESPQGNAAGYSVTFDEDFMFTKSFTTWQNIMILCVIRQDHTYAQGVANQHLKKRKFDFYWDEFQGLGAQPRKVAEIALTGTSSDNNTWNFAPAWREYTSEVDRATGLMSPQVDNTLANYTYTDNYTSVPNSGQDWIDETPLYVDRTLVVPSTTTDQFMMDFVFEIKKTSIIPNYKLPGLDKL
;
A
#
# COMPACT_ATOMS: atom_id res chain seq x y z
N MET A 1 -8.66 30.84 -30.67
CA MET A 1 -8.52 32.30 -30.52
C MET A 1 -7.20 32.61 -29.85
N ALA A 2 -6.35 33.46 -30.47
CA ALA A 2 -5.13 33.90 -29.79
C ALA A 2 -5.55 34.81 -28.61
N ARG A 3 -5.21 34.43 -27.40
CA ARG A 3 -5.40 35.27 -26.22
C ARG A 3 -4.38 36.39 -26.26
N ASN A 4 -4.80 37.59 -26.57
CA ASN A 4 -3.97 38.78 -26.48
C ASN A 4 -4.50 39.60 -25.29
N GLU A 5 -3.70 39.74 -24.24
CA GLU A 5 -4.13 40.41 -23.00
C GLU A 5 -4.40 41.92 -23.15
N GLU A 6 -3.88 42.53 -24.20
CA GLU A 6 -4.01 44.00 -24.37
C GLU A 6 -5.23 44.45 -25.20
N ILE A 7 -5.77 43.60 -26.11
CA ILE A 7 -6.95 43.98 -26.92
C ILE A 7 -7.79 42.73 -27.14
N ASP A 8 -8.72 42.47 -26.24
CA ASP A 8 -9.67 41.37 -26.35
C ASP A 8 -10.90 41.79 -27.18
N VAL A 9 -10.70 41.94 -28.48
CA VAL A 9 -11.80 42.24 -29.42
C VAL A 9 -12.76 41.01 -29.54
N TYR A 10 -12.26 39.82 -29.20
CA TYR A 10 -13.00 38.55 -29.24
C TYR A 10 -13.10 37.89 -27.86
N GLY A 11 -13.04 38.70 -26.81
CA GLY A 11 -13.13 38.21 -25.44
C GLY A 11 -14.40 37.37 -25.22
N ILE A 12 -14.24 36.27 -24.56
CA ILE A 12 -15.39 35.45 -24.15
C ILE A 12 -16.26 36.28 -23.22
N PRO A 13 -17.53 36.57 -23.57
CA PRO A 13 -18.38 37.42 -22.73
C PRO A 13 -18.53 36.77 -21.37
N GLN A 14 -18.32 37.51 -20.31
CA GLN A 14 -18.60 37.07 -18.96
C GLN A 14 -20.12 36.92 -18.80
N ILE A 15 -20.59 35.70 -18.75
CA ILE A 15 -22.00 35.41 -18.51
C ILE A 15 -22.21 35.31 -17.01
N TYR A 16 -22.90 36.27 -16.44
CA TYR A 16 -23.35 36.21 -15.04
C TYR A 16 -24.54 35.32 -14.92
N LYS A 17 -24.40 34.19 -14.21
CA LYS A 17 -25.54 33.30 -13.90
C LYS A 17 -25.89 33.41 -12.43
N ASN A 18 -27.19 33.48 -12.16
CA ASN A 18 -27.72 33.46 -10.80
C ASN A 18 -27.39 32.12 -10.15
N ARG A 19 -27.08 32.15 -8.86
CA ARG A 19 -26.82 30.97 -8.07
C ARG A 19 -27.97 30.74 -7.09
N TYR A 20 -28.32 29.48 -6.93
CA TYR A 20 -29.44 29.04 -6.12
C TYR A 20 -28.93 28.07 -5.05
N PHE A 21 -29.55 28.13 -3.88
CA PHE A 21 -29.17 27.34 -2.73
C PHE A 21 -30.09 26.12 -2.62
N HIS A 22 -29.47 24.93 -2.51
CA HIS A 22 -30.13 23.63 -2.44
C HIS A 22 -29.71 22.89 -1.18
N PRO A 23 -30.42 23.03 -0.06
CA PRO A 23 -30.20 22.20 1.11
C PRO A 23 -30.93 20.87 0.93
N TYR A 24 -30.24 19.75 1.13
CA TYR A 24 -30.87 18.43 1.14
C TYR A 24 -30.11 17.47 2.05
N THR A 25 -30.78 16.39 2.45
CA THR A 25 -30.20 15.38 3.35
C THR A 25 -30.22 14.03 2.65
N VAL A 26 -29.09 13.33 2.70
CA VAL A 26 -28.91 11.96 2.18
C VAL A 26 -28.63 11.03 3.34
N ARG A 27 -29.27 9.86 3.36
CA ARG A 27 -29.04 8.82 4.35
C ARG A 27 -28.45 7.59 3.66
N ARG A 28 -27.42 7.01 4.28
CA ARG A 28 -26.78 5.78 3.82
C ARG A 28 -26.63 4.82 4.98
N LYS A 29 -27.11 3.59 4.77
CA LYS A 29 -26.95 2.49 5.72
C LYS A 29 -26.11 1.44 5.04
N THR A 30 -25.07 0.98 5.73
CA THR A 30 -24.16 -0.01 5.19
C THR A 30 -23.59 -0.88 6.31
N THR A 31 -22.98 -1.97 5.93
CA THR A 31 -22.23 -2.86 6.81
C THR A 31 -20.82 -3.04 6.25
N GLY A 32 -19.93 -3.58 7.04
CA GLY A 32 -18.59 -3.90 6.58
C GLY A 32 -17.71 -4.46 7.69
N ASN A 33 -16.53 -4.88 7.28
CA ASN A 33 -15.54 -5.45 8.18
C ASN A 33 -14.38 -4.46 8.42
N ILE A 34 -13.62 -4.73 9.46
CA ILE A 34 -12.40 -3.96 9.75
C ILE A 34 -11.47 -3.98 8.54
N GLY A 35 -10.77 -2.88 8.32
CA GLY A 35 -9.83 -2.70 7.21
C GLY A 35 -10.47 -2.40 5.86
N GLN A 36 -11.73 -2.74 5.63
CA GLN A 36 -12.39 -2.46 4.34
C GLN A 36 -12.54 -0.96 4.09
N ILE A 37 -12.22 -0.54 2.88
CA ILE A 37 -12.40 0.84 2.42
C ILE A 37 -13.81 0.95 1.82
N ILE A 38 -14.75 1.48 2.61
CA ILE A 38 -16.18 1.46 2.27
C ILE A 38 -16.59 2.82 1.71
N PRO A 39 -17.06 2.89 0.44
CA PRO A 39 -17.66 4.10 -0.12
C PRO A 39 -19.01 4.38 0.55
N ILE A 40 -19.08 5.39 1.42
CA ILE A 40 -20.29 5.78 2.12
C ILE A 40 -21.07 6.88 1.40
N TYR A 41 -20.42 7.65 0.52
CA TYR A 41 -21.03 8.67 -0.32
C TYR A 41 -20.28 8.81 -1.64
N ASN A 42 -21.02 8.86 -2.74
CA ASN A 42 -20.51 9.12 -4.08
C ASN A 42 -21.40 10.11 -4.81
N ASN A 43 -20.83 11.15 -5.40
CA ASN A 43 -21.57 12.14 -6.17
C ASN A 43 -20.78 12.59 -7.40
N LEU A 44 -21.18 12.09 -8.55
CA LEU A 44 -20.62 12.42 -9.86
C LEU A 44 -21.14 13.76 -10.43
N LEU A 45 -22.26 14.29 -9.87
CA LEU A 45 -22.99 15.44 -10.41
C LEU A 45 -22.50 16.79 -9.87
N VAL A 46 -21.19 16.95 -9.74
CA VAL A 46 -20.56 18.22 -9.34
C VAL A 46 -20.17 18.99 -10.58
N GLN A 47 -20.71 20.19 -10.73
CA GLN A 47 -20.53 21.04 -11.90
C GLN A 47 -19.57 22.20 -11.62
N PRO A 48 -18.92 22.75 -12.67
CA PRO A 48 -18.13 23.96 -12.54
C PRO A 48 -18.98 25.11 -11.95
N GLY A 49 -18.44 25.73 -10.89
CA GLY A 49 -19.13 26.80 -10.18
C GLY A 49 -20.05 26.34 -9.06
N ASP A 50 -20.20 25.05 -8.78
CA ASP A 50 -20.87 24.57 -7.58
C ASP A 50 -20.03 24.84 -6.34
N THR A 51 -20.70 25.20 -5.25
CA THR A 51 -20.11 25.24 -3.92
C THR A 51 -20.87 24.28 -3.04
N ILE A 52 -20.17 23.31 -2.47
CA ILE A 52 -20.76 22.22 -1.67
C ILE A 52 -20.15 22.24 -0.28
N SER A 53 -21.03 22.20 0.73
CA SER A 53 -20.69 22.06 2.14
C SER A 53 -21.39 20.83 2.68
N ILE A 54 -20.67 19.97 3.39
CA ILE A 54 -21.19 18.71 3.95
C ILE A 54 -20.94 18.66 5.45
N ASN A 55 -22.02 18.45 6.20
CA ASN A 55 -21.99 18.00 7.58
C ASN A 55 -22.37 16.52 7.61
N LEU A 56 -21.68 15.74 8.42
CA LEU A 56 -21.90 14.31 8.57
C LEU A 56 -22.30 13.98 9.99
N ARG A 57 -23.37 13.20 10.12
CA ARG A 57 -23.71 12.47 11.34
C ARG A 57 -23.46 11.00 11.08
N SER A 58 -22.70 10.37 11.93
CA SER A 58 -22.34 8.96 11.83
C SER A 58 -22.77 8.19 13.06
N PHE A 59 -23.23 6.98 12.83
CA PHE A 59 -23.62 6.05 13.85
C PHE A 59 -22.98 4.70 13.57
N PHE A 60 -22.20 4.20 14.53
CA PHE A 60 -21.51 2.92 14.42
C PHE A 60 -22.00 1.97 15.50
N ARG A 61 -22.19 0.72 15.13
CA ARG A 61 -22.49 -0.36 16.04
C ARG A 61 -21.72 -1.60 15.64
N LEU A 62 -20.97 -2.17 16.60
CA LEU A 62 -20.37 -3.49 16.45
C LEU A 62 -21.48 -4.56 16.58
N THR A 63 -21.38 -5.66 15.85
CA THR A 63 -22.25 -6.83 16.04
C THR A 63 -22.07 -7.41 17.45
N THR A 64 -22.87 -8.40 17.82
CA THR A 64 -22.90 -8.89 19.20
C THR A 64 -21.53 -9.39 19.63
N SER A 65 -20.97 -8.73 20.63
CA SER A 65 -19.71 -9.11 21.27
C SER A 65 -19.94 -10.19 22.33
N LEU A 66 -19.01 -11.14 22.43
CA LEU A 66 -18.99 -12.16 23.48
C LEU A 66 -18.67 -11.53 24.85
N PHE A 67 -17.72 -10.59 24.85
CA PHE A 67 -17.20 -9.91 26.03
C PHE A 67 -17.03 -8.43 25.73
N PRO A 68 -17.09 -7.56 26.76
CA PRO A 68 -16.75 -6.15 26.55
C PRO A 68 -15.25 -6.05 26.21
N SER A 69 -14.94 -5.65 25.00
CA SER A 69 -13.56 -5.42 24.56
C SER A 69 -12.94 -4.25 25.32
N MET A 70 -11.67 -4.35 25.68
CA MET A 70 -10.87 -3.32 26.34
C MET A 70 -9.81 -2.74 25.40
N ASP A 71 -10.03 -2.80 24.11
CA ASP A 71 -9.08 -2.37 23.09
C ASP A 71 -9.65 -1.24 22.24
N ASN A 72 -8.81 -0.60 21.43
CA ASN A 72 -9.15 0.58 20.65
C ASN A 72 -9.54 0.22 19.23
N LEU A 73 -10.71 0.72 18.82
CA LEU A 73 -11.15 0.72 17.43
C LEU A 73 -11.39 2.16 16.98
N THR A 74 -10.94 2.49 15.80
CA THR A 74 -11.13 3.80 15.20
C THR A 74 -11.82 3.69 13.85
N ALA A 75 -12.80 4.58 13.60
CA ALA A 75 -13.38 4.78 12.29
C ALA A 75 -12.82 6.06 11.70
N ASP A 76 -12.10 5.95 10.59
CA ASP A 76 -11.55 7.06 9.84
C ASP A 76 -12.46 7.38 8.65
N ILE A 77 -12.91 8.62 8.56
CA ILE A 77 -13.71 9.12 7.44
C ILE A 77 -12.85 10.06 6.62
N PHE A 78 -12.79 9.82 5.30
CA PHE A 78 -11.99 10.57 4.35
C PHE A 78 -12.86 11.12 3.24
N CYS A 79 -12.73 12.41 2.95
CA CYS A 79 -13.45 13.08 1.87
C CYS A 79 -12.48 13.42 0.74
N PHE A 80 -12.81 12.98 -0.47
CA PHE A 80 -12.02 13.24 -1.67
C PHE A 80 -12.85 13.89 -2.77
N ALA A 81 -12.18 14.66 -3.60
CA ALA A 81 -12.71 15.12 -4.87
C ALA A 81 -11.74 14.76 -6.00
N GLN A 82 -12.27 14.26 -7.08
CA GLN A 82 -11.48 13.90 -8.25
C GLN A 82 -12.07 14.47 -9.52
N ASP A 83 -11.20 15.10 -10.33
CA ASP A 83 -11.56 15.60 -11.64
C ASP A 83 -11.83 14.43 -12.60
N TRP A 84 -12.85 14.55 -13.44
CA TRP A 84 -13.16 13.55 -14.46
C TRP A 84 -12.00 13.33 -15.42
N GLN A 85 -11.20 14.36 -15.70
CA GLN A 85 -10.02 14.26 -16.56
C GLN A 85 -8.97 13.26 -16.05
N ASN A 86 -9.01 12.94 -14.76
CA ASN A 86 -8.09 11.95 -14.18
C ASN A 86 -8.52 10.51 -14.51
N ASN A 87 -9.82 10.32 -14.73
CA ASN A 87 -10.45 9.00 -14.88
C ASN A 87 -10.79 8.65 -16.32
N TRP A 88 -10.86 9.67 -17.20
CA TRP A 88 -11.25 9.50 -18.59
C TRP A 88 -10.52 10.50 -19.49
N GLU A 89 -9.88 10.00 -20.54
CA GLU A 89 -9.01 10.79 -21.41
C GLU A 89 -9.79 11.82 -22.23
N HIS A 90 -10.98 11.47 -22.74
CA HIS A 90 -11.79 12.33 -23.63
C HIS A 90 -12.81 13.20 -22.87
N THR A 91 -12.59 13.45 -21.60
CA THR A 91 -13.47 14.30 -20.79
C THR A 91 -13.63 15.71 -21.36
N LYS A 92 -12.55 16.31 -21.92
CA LYS A 92 -12.59 17.67 -22.43
C LYS A 92 -13.36 17.75 -23.76
N GLU A 93 -13.10 16.80 -24.64
CA GLU A 93 -13.78 16.65 -25.91
C GLU A 93 -15.27 16.38 -25.71
N PHE A 94 -15.62 15.54 -24.73
CA PHE A 94 -17.00 15.29 -24.31
C PHE A 94 -17.74 16.59 -23.93
N TRP A 95 -17.05 17.52 -23.28
CA TRP A 95 -17.59 18.82 -22.90
C TRP A 95 -17.42 19.89 -23.98
N GLY A 96 -16.94 19.56 -25.17
CA GLY A 96 -16.88 20.45 -26.35
C GLY A 96 -15.53 21.15 -26.55
N GLU A 97 -14.42 20.60 -26.02
CA GLU A 97 -13.09 21.09 -26.40
C GLU A 97 -12.85 20.84 -27.89
N ASP A 98 -12.21 21.80 -28.55
CA ASP A 98 -11.87 21.74 -29.96
C ASP A 98 -10.96 20.53 -30.26
N GLN A 99 -11.28 19.80 -31.32
CA GLN A 99 -10.49 18.69 -31.82
C GLN A 99 -9.49 19.19 -32.87
N ALA A 100 -8.58 18.31 -33.28
CA ALA A 100 -7.42 18.68 -34.12
C ALA A 100 -7.80 19.26 -35.50
N THR A 101 -9.00 19.02 -36.00
CA THR A 101 -9.48 19.46 -37.33
C THR A 101 -10.47 20.60 -37.17
N PRO A 102 -10.11 21.86 -37.55
CA PRO A 102 -11.02 22.99 -37.50
C PRO A 102 -12.14 22.82 -38.53
N PHE A 103 -13.36 23.24 -38.16
CA PHE A 103 -14.58 23.23 -38.99
C PHE A 103 -15.19 21.84 -39.28
N GLU A 104 -14.67 20.75 -38.73
CA GLU A 104 -15.34 19.46 -38.76
C GLU A 104 -16.33 19.32 -37.62
N GLU A 105 -17.32 18.45 -37.82
CA GLU A 105 -18.25 18.08 -36.76
C GLU A 105 -17.50 17.39 -35.63
N LEU A 106 -17.79 17.78 -34.39
CA LEU A 106 -17.13 17.19 -33.22
C LEU A 106 -17.57 15.74 -33.05
N THR A 107 -16.63 14.84 -32.80
CA THR A 107 -16.95 13.45 -32.46
C THR A 107 -17.70 13.43 -31.13
N GLU A 108 -18.88 12.82 -31.10
CA GLU A 108 -19.61 12.58 -29.85
C GLU A 108 -18.98 11.41 -29.10
N TYR A 109 -18.47 11.70 -27.92
CA TYR A 109 -17.98 10.68 -26.97
C TYR A 109 -19.09 10.29 -25.99
N THR A 110 -19.11 9.04 -25.59
CA THR A 110 -20.00 8.53 -24.55
C THR A 110 -19.20 8.18 -23.32
N ILE A 111 -19.78 8.41 -22.12
CA ILE A 111 -19.11 8.04 -20.86
C ILE A 111 -18.91 6.52 -20.85
N PRO A 112 -17.68 6.02 -20.61
CA PRO A 112 -17.39 4.59 -20.58
C PRO A 112 -18.17 3.88 -19.48
N GLN A 113 -18.68 2.69 -19.81
CA GLN A 113 -19.59 1.92 -18.96
C GLN A 113 -18.93 0.65 -18.39
N VAL A 114 -19.43 0.22 -17.26
CA VAL A 114 -19.28 -1.15 -16.76
C VAL A 114 -20.54 -1.93 -17.15
N VAL A 115 -20.35 -3.00 -17.89
CA VAL A 115 -21.43 -3.83 -18.43
C VAL A 115 -21.63 -5.06 -17.56
N LEU A 116 -22.74 -5.12 -16.84
CA LEU A 116 -23.12 -6.29 -16.04
C LEU A 116 -24.00 -7.22 -16.86
N LYS A 117 -23.47 -8.36 -17.27
CA LYS A 117 -24.19 -9.40 -18.00
C LYS A 117 -25.22 -10.10 -17.11
N PRO A 118 -26.28 -10.71 -17.68
CA PRO A 118 -27.28 -11.46 -16.89
C PRO A 118 -26.65 -12.56 -16.04
N THR A 119 -25.61 -13.20 -16.51
CA THR A 119 -24.90 -14.31 -15.85
C THR A 119 -24.02 -13.89 -14.68
N SER A 120 -23.70 -12.61 -14.55
CA SER A 120 -22.86 -12.09 -13.48
C SER A 120 -23.68 -11.82 -12.22
N ALA A 121 -23.12 -12.05 -11.04
CA ALA A 121 -23.70 -11.68 -9.76
C ALA A 121 -23.03 -10.41 -9.22
N VAL A 122 -23.73 -9.68 -8.36
CA VAL A 122 -23.18 -8.57 -7.57
C VAL A 122 -23.36 -8.93 -6.10
N GLU A 123 -22.26 -9.12 -5.41
CA GLU A 123 -22.25 -9.49 -4.00
C GLU A 123 -22.26 -8.24 -3.08
N THR A 124 -22.50 -8.45 -1.80
CA THR A 124 -22.66 -7.34 -0.84
C THR A 124 -21.36 -6.62 -0.53
N ASP A 125 -20.22 -7.28 -0.70
CA ASP A 125 -18.88 -6.73 -0.52
C ASP A 125 -18.21 -6.26 -1.82
N ASP A 126 -18.98 -6.18 -2.93
CA ASP A 126 -18.47 -5.66 -4.19
C ASP A 126 -18.43 -4.12 -4.19
N ILE A 127 -17.37 -3.55 -4.78
CA ILE A 127 -17.18 -2.09 -4.93
C ILE A 127 -18.40 -1.47 -5.61
N MET A 128 -18.87 -2.08 -6.71
CA MET A 128 -20.00 -1.54 -7.50
C MET A 128 -21.32 -1.61 -6.73
N HIS A 129 -21.48 -2.53 -5.76
CA HIS A 129 -22.64 -2.53 -4.88
C HIS A 129 -22.73 -1.27 -4.02
N HIS A 130 -21.59 -0.83 -3.49
CA HIS A 130 -21.53 0.40 -2.68
C HIS A 130 -21.62 1.69 -3.50
N LEU A 131 -21.26 1.64 -4.80
CA LEU A 131 -21.27 2.82 -5.69
C LEU A 131 -22.57 3.00 -6.45
N ALA A 132 -23.04 1.96 -7.15
CA ALA A 132 -24.08 2.12 -8.15
C ALA A 132 -25.08 0.95 -8.27
N LEU A 133 -24.65 -0.29 -8.08
CA LEU A 133 -25.46 -1.47 -8.38
C LEU A 133 -26.08 -2.08 -7.11
N PRO A 134 -27.33 -2.48 -7.11
CA PRO A 134 -27.88 -3.30 -6.04
C PRO A 134 -27.26 -4.71 -6.05
N ALA A 135 -27.24 -5.39 -4.90
CA ALA A 135 -26.84 -6.79 -4.84
C ALA A 135 -27.83 -7.64 -5.65
N MET A 136 -27.29 -8.53 -6.49
CA MET A 136 -28.08 -9.36 -7.40
C MET A 136 -27.42 -10.72 -7.60
N LYS A 137 -28.23 -11.77 -7.71
CA LYS A 137 -27.76 -13.08 -8.11
C LYS A 137 -27.61 -13.18 -9.64
N ALA A 138 -26.84 -14.17 -10.06
CA ALA A 138 -26.75 -14.50 -11.48
C ALA A 138 -28.15 -14.85 -12.06
N ASN A 139 -28.46 -14.30 -13.22
CA ASN A 139 -29.73 -14.46 -13.94
C ASN A 139 -30.98 -13.90 -13.22
N GLU A 140 -30.82 -13.24 -12.08
CA GLU A 140 -31.89 -12.57 -11.35
C GLU A 140 -31.66 -11.05 -11.33
N GLY A 141 -32.76 -10.28 -11.30
CA GLY A 141 -32.70 -8.84 -11.07
C GLY A 141 -32.55 -8.50 -9.58
N ALA A 142 -32.58 -7.22 -9.26
CA ALA A 142 -32.60 -6.75 -7.87
C ALA A 142 -33.88 -7.13 -7.12
N ILE A 143 -34.95 -7.45 -7.86
CA ILE A 143 -36.18 -8.01 -7.32
C ILE A 143 -36.06 -9.54 -7.40
N PRO A 144 -36.16 -10.27 -6.26
CA PRO A 144 -36.08 -11.72 -6.26
C PRO A 144 -37.07 -12.37 -7.24
N ASP A 145 -36.66 -13.47 -7.85
CA ASP A 145 -37.42 -14.27 -8.81
C ASP A 145 -37.78 -13.55 -10.13
N VAL A 146 -37.27 -12.36 -10.38
CA VAL A 146 -37.38 -11.66 -11.67
C VAL A 146 -36.16 -11.94 -12.53
N ALA A 147 -36.36 -12.66 -13.64
CA ALA A 147 -35.28 -13.02 -14.55
C ALA A 147 -34.66 -11.77 -15.19
N ARG A 148 -33.31 -11.67 -15.14
CA ARG A 148 -32.53 -10.66 -15.85
C ARG A 148 -32.14 -11.17 -17.22
N VAL A 149 -32.64 -10.54 -18.26
CA VAL A 149 -32.42 -10.92 -19.66
C VAL A 149 -31.53 -9.94 -20.41
N ASN A 150 -31.45 -8.67 -19.93
CA ASN A 150 -30.66 -7.62 -20.55
C ASN A 150 -29.40 -7.30 -19.72
N ASN A 151 -28.38 -6.79 -20.40
CA ASN A 151 -27.24 -6.18 -19.72
C ASN A 151 -27.69 -4.93 -18.93
N ILE A 152 -26.99 -4.68 -17.84
CA ILE A 152 -27.11 -3.42 -17.08
C ILE A 152 -25.79 -2.66 -17.30
N GLU A 153 -25.90 -1.43 -17.76
CA GLU A 153 -24.78 -0.55 -18.05
C GLU A 153 -24.79 0.58 -17.03
N VAL A 154 -23.66 0.80 -16.36
CA VAL A 154 -23.47 1.87 -15.38
C VAL A 154 -22.12 2.56 -15.62
N GLU A 155 -22.05 3.83 -15.31
CA GLU A 155 -20.86 4.63 -15.51
C GLU A 155 -19.64 4.05 -14.76
N ARG A 156 -18.45 4.14 -15.39
CA ARG A 156 -17.19 3.61 -14.85
C ARG A 156 -16.39 4.63 -14.05
N LEU A 157 -16.70 5.92 -14.14
CA LEU A 157 -15.91 6.99 -13.55
C LEU A 157 -15.85 6.89 -12.02
N SER A 158 -16.95 6.49 -11.39
CA SER A 158 -16.99 6.27 -9.93
C SER A 158 -16.07 5.13 -9.50
N TYR A 159 -16.06 4.03 -10.25
CA TYR A 159 -15.14 2.91 -10.02
C TYR A 159 -13.67 3.35 -10.16
N ASN A 160 -13.35 4.03 -11.25
CA ASN A 160 -12.00 4.56 -11.49
C ASN A 160 -11.56 5.51 -10.37
N THR A 161 -12.48 6.38 -9.88
CA THR A 161 -12.22 7.26 -8.74
C THR A 161 -11.82 6.47 -7.49
N TYR A 162 -12.55 5.40 -7.18
CA TYR A 162 -12.26 4.57 -6.00
C TYR A 162 -10.88 3.92 -6.09
N ILE A 163 -10.54 3.34 -7.25
CA ILE A 163 -9.23 2.70 -7.46
C ILE A 163 -8.10 3.73 -7.41
N ASP A 164 -8.30 4.92 -7.97
CA ASP A 164 -7.27 5.95 -7.99
C ASP A 164 -7.01 6.51 -6.57
N ILE A 165 -8.07 6.73 -5.77
CA ILE A 165 -7.94 7.09 -4.36
C ILE A 165 -7.18 6.01 -3.58
N TYR A 166 -7.52 4.73 -3.79
CA TYR A 166 -6.79 3.63 -3.16
C TYR A 166 -5.30 3.65 -3.49
N ASN A 167 -4.96 3.78 -4.76
CA ASN A 167 -3.57 3.78 -5.23
C ASN A 167 -2.72 4.89 -4.61
N HIS A 168 -3.31 6.06 -4.34
CA HIS A 168 -2.60 7.23 -3.82
C HIS A 168 -2.60 7.32 -2.29
N TYR A 169 -3.67 6.88 -1.60
CA TYR A 169 -3.84 7.17 -0.16
C TYR A 169 -3.88 5.96 0.76
N PHE A 170 -4.24 4.78 0.26
CA PHE A 170 -4.49 3.62 1.12
C PHE A 170 -3.53 2.46 0.88
N ARG A 171 -2.95 2.39 -0.29
CA ARG A 171 -2.02 1.32 -0.67
C ARG A 171 -0.65 1.57 -0.05
N ASP A 172 -0.08 0.55 0.61
CA ASP A 172 1.36 0.59 0.91
C ASP A 172 2.18 0.39 -0.38
N GLN A 173 3.00 1.39 -0.72
CA GLN A 173 3.75 1.42 -1.98
C GLN A 173 4.87 0.39 -2.07
N ASN A 174 5.35 -0.09 -0.92
CA ASN A 174 6.49 -1.00 -0.83
C ASN A 174 6.08 -2.46 -0.86
N TYR A 175 4.85 -2.77 -0.44
CA TYR A 175 4.34 -4.13 -0.32
C TYR A 175 3.29 -4.50 -1.37
N ILE A 176 2.51 -3.52 -1.85
CA ILE A 176 1.35 -3.78 -2.70
C ILE A 176 1.53 -3.14 -4.07
N ASN A 177 1.28 -3.91 -5.13
CA ASN A 177 1.34 -3.39 -6.49
C ASN A 177 0.21 -2.39 -6.77
N ARG A 178 0.48 -1.41 -7.64
CA ARG A 178 -0.54 -0.47 -8.09
C ARG A 178 -1.58 -1.20 -8.94
N ILE A 179 -2.86 -0.95 -8.67
CA ILE A 179 -3.97 -1.45 -9.48
C ILE A 179 -4.10 -0.52 -10.69
N THR A 180 -3.97 -1.10 -11.88
CA THR A 180 -4.15 -0.38 -13.15
C THR A 180 -5.61 -0.44 -13.57
N PHE A 181 -6.14 0.68 -14.08
CA PHE A 181 -7.48 0.79 -14.64
C PHE A 181 -7.43 1.53 -15.98
N SER A 182 -8.39 1.25 -16.85
CA SER A 182 -8.45 1.92 -18.14
C SER A 182 -9.06 3.32 -18.01
N LYS A 183 -8.50 4.27 -18.78
CA LYS A 183 -9.01 5.64 -18.94
C LYS A 183 -9.58 5.89 -20.34
N GLY A 184 -9.60 4.86 -21.19
CA GLY A 184 -10.14 4.92 -22.54
C GLY A 184 -11.67 4.88 -22.58
N ASP A 185 -12.24 4.87 -23.78
CA ASP A 185 -13.67 4.93 -24.03
C ASP A 185 -14.36 3.56 -24.05
N GLU A 186 -13.57 2.48 -24.00
CA GLU A 186 -14.13 1.13 -24.09
C GLU A 186 -15.00 0.78 -22.88
N ASP A 187 -16.13 0.15 -23.14
CA ASP A 187 -16.94 -0.48 -22.10
C ASP A 187 -16.27 -1.75 -21.61
N ILE A 188 -16.34 -1.97 -20.30
CA ILE A 188 -15.68 -3.11 -19.66
C ILE A 188 -16.72 -4.03 -19.04
N ASP A 189 -16.60 -5.33 -19.32
CA ASP A 189 -17.42 -6.32 -18.64
C ASP A 189 -17.15 -6.29 -17.12
N TYR A 190 -18.19 -6.41 -16.32
CA TYR A 190 -18.08 -6.48 -14.86
C TYR A 190 -17.11 -7.56 -14.37
N GLU A 191 -17.08 -8.73 -15.06
CA GLU A 191 -16.17 -9.82 -14.73
C GLU A 191 -14.71 -9.53 -15.11
N ALA A 192 -14.48 -8.56 -15.99
CA ALA A 192 -13.15 -8.13 -16.41
C ALA A 192 -12.59 -6.96 -15.60
N LEU A 193 -13.33 -6.48 -14.60
CA LEU A 193 -12.82 -5.45 -13.69
C LEU A 193 -11.56 -5.94 -12.96
N PRO A 194 -10.53 -5.12 -12.81
CA PRO A 194 -9.29 -5.49 -12.10
C PRO A 194 -9.54 -5.99 -10.67
N VAL A 195 -10.46 -5.36 -9.97
CA VAL A 195 -10.88 -5.75 -8.61
C VAL A 195 -12.39 -5.55 -8.49
N LYS A 196 -13.10 -6.54 -7.96
CA LYS A 196 -14.54 -6.46 -7.72
C LYS A 196 -14.88 -6.18 -6.26
N LYS A 197 -14.13 -6.79 -5.35
CA LYS A 197 -14.35 -6.70 -3.91
C LYS A 197 -13.80 -5.40 -3.33
N LEU A 198 -14.39 -4.96 -2.21
CA LEU A 198 -13.85 -3.84 -1.44
C LEU A 198 -12.36 -4.08 -1.12
N LEU A 199 -11.55 -3.07 -1.34
CA LEU A 199 -10.14 -3.10 -1.04
C LEU A 199 -9.91 -2.91 0.46
N THR A 200 -8.80 -3.45 0.94
CA THR A 200 -8.39 -3.35 2.34
C THR A 200 -7.34 -2.25 2.49
N ALA A 201 -7.48 -1.44 3.51
CA ALA A 201 -6.48 -0.43 3.87
C ALA A 201 -5.32 -1.10 4.61
N ALA A 202 -4.12 -0.56 4.42
CA ALA A 202 -2.97 -0.94 5.22
C ALA A 202 -3.21 -0.58 6.70
N ARG A 203 -2.65 -1.40 7.61
CA ARG A 203 -2.65 -1.11 9.04
C ARG A 203 -1.91 0.19 9.36
N PHE A 204 -2.13 0.75 10.54
CA PHE A 204 -1.37 1.91 10.97
C PHE A 204 0.12 1.59 11.04
N HIS A 205 0.95 2.56 10.61
CA HIS A 205 2.39 2.42 10.67
C HIS A 205 2.87 2.52 12.13
N ASP A 206 3.11 1.38 12.71
CA ASP A 206 3.66 1.20 14.07
C ASP A 206 5.17 0.91 14.06
N TYR A 207 5.68 0.35 15.16
CA TYR A 207 7.07 -0.07 15.25
C TYR A 207 7.45 -1.08 14.15
N PHE A 208 6.57 -2.03 13.82
CA PHE A 208 6.85 -3.11 12.85
C PHE A 208 6.56 -2.74 11.40
N ALA A 209 5.83 -1.67 11.14
CA ALA A 209 5.66 -1.16 9.79
C ALA A 209 7.00 -0.63 9.27
N GLY A 210 7.65 -1.43 8.43
CA GLY A 210 8.96 -1.15 7.84
C GLY A 210 8.90 -1.27 6.33
N THR A 211 10.02 -1.67 5.74
CA THR A 211 10.13 -1.90 4.30
C THR A 211 10.66 -3.30 4.04
N PRO A 212 10.30 -3.97 2.92
CA PRO A 212 10.80 -5.31 2.63
C PRO A 212 12.30 -5.31 2.36
N GLU A 213 12.85 -4.22 1.83
CA GLU A 213 14.25 -4.06 1.45
C GLU A 213 14.83 -2.77 2.04
N ALA A 214 16.17 -2.70 2.11
CA ALA A 214 16.87 -1.52 2.62
C ALA A 214 16.80 -0.31 1.67
N GLN A 215 16.73 -0.56 0.36
CA GLN A 215 16.70 0.44 -0.68
C GLN A 215 15.80 0.01 -1.85
N LYS A 216 15.40 0.95 -2.70
CA LYS A 216 14.63 0.67 -3.91
C LYS A 216 15.55 0.11 -5.00
N GLY A 217 15.31 -1.14 -5.43
CA GLY A 217 16.12 -1.82 -6.45
C GLY A 217 17.43 -2.41 -5.90
N GLU A 218 18.32 -2.79 -6.81
CA GLU A 218 19.60 -3.41 -6.45
C GLU A 218 20.54 -2.45 -5.72
N PRO A 219 21.30 -2.94 -4.72
CA PRO A 219 22.29 -2.13 -4.03
C PRO A 219 23.41 -1.70 -4.97
N GLU A 220 23.96 -0.52 -4.70
CA GLU A 220 25.09 -0.04 -5.47
C GLU A 220 26.39 -0.70 -5.00
N PHE A 221 27.16 -1.20 -5.94
CA PHE A 221 28.45 -1.81 -5.66
C PHE A 221 29.62 -0.95 -6.15
N LEU A 222 30.67 -0.92 -5.35
CA LEU A 222 31.90 -0.28 -5.78
C LEU A 222 32.56 -1.15 -6.86
N PRO A 223 32.77 -0.68 -8.09
CA PRO A 223 33.42 -1.48 -9.12
C PRO A 223 34.91 -1.67 -8.80
N LEU A 224 35.20 -2.80 -8.22
CA LEU A 224 36.55 -3.29 -8.04
C LEU A 224 36.87 -4.12 -9.29
N GLY A 225 37.42 -3.60 -10.34
CA GLY A 225 37.85 -4.24 -11.58
C GLY A 225 37.31 -5.67 -11.85
N THR A 226 36.78 -5.91 -13.03
CA THR A 226 36.09 -7.17 -13.36
C THR A 226 37.00 -8.37 -13.47
N GLU A 227 38.29 -8.19 -13.76
CA GLU A 227 39.26 -9.26 -13.97
C GLU A 227 40.63 -8.84 -13.45
N ALA A 228 41.27 -9.72 -12.69
CA ALA A 228 42.66 -9.59 -12.32
C ALA A 228 43.42 -10.82 -12.85
N PRO A 229 44.25 -10.65 -13.89
CA PRO A 229 45.00 -11.77 -14.44
C PRO A 229 45.96 -12.35 -13.39
N VAL A 230 45.96 -13.66 -13.28
CA VAL A 230 46.93 -14.38 -12.46
C VAL A 230 48.19 -14.54 -13.27
N ARG A 231 49.28 -13.97 -12.79
CA ARG A 231 50.59 -14.03 -13.44
C ARG A 231 51.61 -14.72 -12.54
N ASN A 232 52.72 -15.12 -13.12
CA ASN A 232 53.85 -15.62 -12.37
C ASN A 232 54.39 -14.51 -11.44
N ALA A 233 54.82 -14.88 -10.26
CA ALA A 233 55.35 -13.96 -9.28
C ALA A 233 56.59 -13.20 -9.79
N ASP A 234 57.40 -13.83 -10.64
CA ASP A 234 58.48 -13.24 -11.41
C ASP A 234 58.20 -13.44 -12.92
N PRO A 235 58.06 -12.37 -13.70
CA PRO A 235 57.79 -12.49 -15.14
C PRO A 235 58.87 -13.20 -15.95
N SER A 236 60.07 -13.30 -15.40
CA SER A 236 61.22 -13.93 -16.03
C SER A 236 61.38 -15.41 -15.68
N ASP A 237 60.61 -15.92 -14.74
CA ASP A 237 60.67 -17.31 -14.27
C ASP A 237 59.49 -18.15 -14.76
N SER A 238 59.69 -19.46 -14.83
CA SER A 238 58.63 -20.43 -15.08
C SER A 238 57.67 -20.51 -13.91
N ILE A 239 56.44 -21.05 -14.13
CA ILE A 239 55.54 -21.33 -13.02
C ILE A 239 56.15 -22.40 -12.13
N LEU A 240 56.51 -22.03 -10.91
CA LEU A 240 57.04 -22.95 -9.91
C LEU A 240 55.92 -23.53 -9.07
N ALA A 241 55.97 -24.83 -8.84
CA ALA A 241 55.07 -25.54 -7.93
C ALA A 241 55.86 -26.22 -6.83
N THR A 242 55.37 -26.20 -5.62
CA THR A 242 55.92 -26.92 -4.47
C THR A 242 54.97 -28.06 -4.09
N ASP A 243 55.52 -29.27 -3.96
CA ASP A 243 54.78 -30.45 -3.51
C ASP A 243 54.65 -30.50 -1.99
N PHE A 244 53.83 -31.42 -1.48
CA PHE A 244 53.69 -31.63 -0.04
C PHE A 244 54.94 -32.19 0.64
N GLY A 245 55.91 -32.68 -0.12
CA GLY A 245 57.22 -33.10 0.35
C GLY A 245 58.23 -31.95 0.51
N GLY A 246 57.84 -30.71 0.09
CA GLY A 246 58.72 -29.54 0.15
C GLY A 246 59.65 -29.38 -1.07
N ASN A 247 59.49 -30.17 -2.13
CA ASN A 247 60.27 -30.06 -3.35
C ASN A 247 59.63 -28.98 -4.25
N THR A 248 60.43 -28.03 -4.74
CA THR A 248 60.01 -26.96 -5.64
C THR A 248 60.65 -27.16 -7.00
N GLY A 249 59.84 -27.12 -8.06
CA GLY A 249 60.30 -27.24 -9.42
C GLY A 249 59.39 -26.56 -10.42
N GLU A 250 59.82 -26.49 -11.68
CA GLU A 250 59.00 -25.89 -12.77
C GLU A 250 57.85 -26.80 -13.14
N LEU A 251 56.67 -26.18 -13.39
CA LEU A 251 55.47 -26.90 -13.80
C LEU A 251 55.49 -27.10 -15.31
N TYR A 252 55.54 -28.35 -15.76
CA TYR A 252 55.47 -28.72 -17.17
C TYR A 252 54.25 -29.57 -17.48
N VAL A 253 53.66 -29.34 -18.64
CA VAL A 253 52.68 -30.26 -19.22
C VAL A 253 53.45 -31.23 -20.13
N ASN A 254 53.46 -32.50 -19.78
CA ASN A 254 54.07 -33.51 -20.67
C ASN A 254 53.18 -33.74 -21.90
N ASN A 255 53.68 -33.27 -23.02
CA ASN A 255 53.01 -33.43 -24.32
C ASN A 255 53.56 -34.62 -25.11
N SER A 256 54.24 -35.57 -24.44
CA SER A 256 54.73 -36.77 -25.12
C SER A 256 53.60 -37.77 -25.33
N ASN A 257 53.50 -38.27 -26.59
CA ASN A 257 52.51 -39.25 -27.05
C ASN A 257 52.63 -40.65 -26.38
N ASN A 258 53.00 -40.76 -25.13
CA ASN A 258 52.95 -42.02 -24.40
C ASN A 258 51.55 -42.26 -23.92
N GLN A 259 50.92 -43.30 -24.48
CA GLN A 259 49.53 -43.70 -24.32
C GLN A 259 49.10 -44.07 -22.85
N GLU A 260 50.03 -44.11 -21.90
CA GLU A 260 49.66 -44.56 -20.53
C GLU A 260 49.16 -43.47 -19.59
N ASN A 261 49.49 -42.17 -19.82
CA ASN A 261 48.88 -41.06 -19.10
C ASN A 261 48.99 -39.72 -19.88
N PRO A 262 48.08 -39.42 -20.78
CA PRO A 262 48.04 -38.12 -21.44
C PRO A 262 47.52 -37.07 -20.43
N ASN A 263 48.23 -35.97 -20.27
CA ASN A 263 47.87 -34.80 -19.46
C ASN A 263 48.22 -34.85 -17.94
N VAL A 264 49.35 -35.47 -17.58
CA VAL A 264 49.88 -35.36 -16.22
C VAL A 264 50.77 -34.12 -16.10
N LEU A 265 50.53 -33.28 -15.09
CA LEU A 265 51.40 -32.17 -14.72
C LEU A 265 52.64 -32.72 -13.94
N TYR A 266 53.83 -32.41 -14.43
CA TYR A 266 55.10 -32.78 -13.76
C TYR A 266 55.77 -31.55 -13.22
N VAL A 267 56.39 -31.67 -12.06
CA VAL A 267 57.34 -30.69 -11.53
C VAL A 267 58.75 -31.16 -11.90
N GLN A 268 59.49 -30.34 -12.66
CA GLN A 268 60.86 -30.63 -13.05
C GLN A 268 61.80 -29.76 -12.23
N ASP A 269 62.86 -30.38 -11.68
CA ASP A 269 63.95 -29.66 -11.02
C ASP A 269 64.71 -28.79 -12.03
N ARG A 270 65.11 -27.59 -11.62
CA ARG A 270 65.87 -26.61 -12.42
C ARG A 270 67.20 -27.15 -12.97
N THR A 271 67.70 -28.29 -12.48
CA THR A 271 68.85 -29.00 -12.94
C THR A 271 68.59 -30.07 -14.00
N GLY A 272 67.34 -30.22 -14.47
CA GLY A 272 66.99 -31.14 -15.53
C GLY A 272 66.59 -32.55 -15.09
N GLY A 273 66.44 -32.80 -13.80
CA GLY A 273 65.93 -34.06 -13.25
C GLY A 273 64.37 -34.01 -13.20
N THR A 274 63.75 -35.07 -13.67
CA THR A 274 62.27 -35.21 -13.57
C THR A 274 61.91 -35.73 -12.19
N THR A 275 61.38 -34.89 -11.33
CA THR A 275 60.80 -35.32 -10.05
C THR A 275 59.29 -35.54 -10.24
N THR A 276 58.82 -36.76 -10.07
CA THR A 276 57.36 -37.07 -10.13
C THR A 276 56.69 -36.49 -8.89
N ILE A 277 55.64 -35.70 -9.08
CA ILE A 277 54.86 -35.18 -7.96
C ILE A 277 54.17 -36.38 -7.29
N GLN A 278 54.62 -36.75 -6.09
CA GLN A 278 54.05 -37.89 -5.34
C GLN A 278 52.81 -37.54 -4.50
N TYR A 279 52.57 -36.25 -4.22
CA TYR A 279 51.55 -35.84 -3.23
C TYR A 279 50.69 -34.66 -3.63
N GLY A 280 50.63 -34.30 -4.90
CA GLY A 280 49.87 -33.11 -5.37
C GLY A 280 50.63 -31.79 -5.14
N ILE A 281 50.08 -30.73 -5.66
CA ILE A 281 50.65 -29.37 -5.60
C ILE A 281 50.15 -28.71 -4.31
N ARG A 282 51.08 -28.27 -3.47
CA ARG A 282 50.81 -27.52 -2.23
C ARG A 282 50.71 -26.02 -2.49
N GLU A 283 51.68 -25.49 -3.22
CA GLU A 283 51.82 -24.05 -3.47
C GLU A 283 52.23 -23.82 -4.92
N LEU A 284 51.69 -22.74 -5.53
CA LEU A 284 52.10 -22.20 -6.81
C LEU A 284 52.62 -20.78 -6.62
N ASN A 285 53.71 -20.41 -7.32
CA ASN A 285 54.27 -19.05 -7.29
C ASN A 285 53.44 -18.06 -8.16
N LEU A 286 52.14 -18.19 -8.11
CA LEU A 286 51.22 -17.31 -8.85
C LEU A 286 50.79 -16.14 -7.99
N LYS A 287 50.78 -14.95 -8.57
CA LYS A 287 50.27 -13.73 -7.94
C LYS A 287 49.23 -13.12 -8.84
N THR A 288 48.18 -12.58 -8.25
CA THR A 288 47.18 -11.78 -8.93
C THR A 288 47.81 -10.42 -9.26
N ASP A 289 47.84 -10.09 -10.56
CA ASP A 289 48.34 -8.80 -11.02
C ASP A 289 47.23 -7.75 -10.91
N LEU A 290 47.36 -6.90 -9.89
CA LEU A 290 46.42 -5.80 -9.63
C LEU A 290 46.89 -4.48 -10.26
N THR A 291 47.95 -4.44 -11.04
CA THR A 291 48.50 -3.21 -11.64
C THR A 291 47.49 -2.53 -12.60
N ASN A 292 46.62 -3.32 -13.22
CA ASN A 292 45.55 -2.83 -14.07
C ASN A 292 44.16 -2.87 -13.39
N ALA A 293 44.13 -3.22 -12.11
CA ALA A 293 42.88 -3.10 -11.35
C ALA A 293 42.52 -1.61 -11.26
N VAL A 294 41.46 -1.23 -11.93
CA VAL A 294 40.95 0.15 -11.88
C VAL A 294 40.44 0.39 -10.48
N GLY A 295 41.21 1.07 -9.66
CA GLY A 295 40.74 1.56 -8.37
C GLY A 295 39.60 2.54 -8.60
N ALA A 296 38.50 2.39 -7.85
CA ALA A 296 37.40 3.34 -7.92
C ALA A 296 37.93 4.75 -7.58
N THR A 297 37.64 5.71 -8.43
CA THR A 297 37.97 7.10 -8.16
C THR A 297 37.15 7.65 -7.01
N LEU A 298 37.66 8.66 -6.31
CA LEU A 298 36.91 9.33 -5.24
C LEU A 298 35.55 9.89 -5.75
N ASN A 299 35.49 10.30 -7.01
CA ASN A 299 34.24 10.77 -7.63
C ASN A 299 33.27 9.61 -7.88
N ALA A 300 33.75 8.43 -8.28
CA ALA A 300 32.90 7.24 -8.41
C ALA A 300 32.33 6.82 -7.05
N LEU A 301 33.14 6.83 -5.99
CA LEU A 301 32.67 6.56 -4.63
C LEU A 301 31.58 7.54 -4.19
N ARG A 302 31.78 8.85 -4.43
CA ARG A 302 30.78 9.88 -4.10
C ARG A 302 29.49 9.69 -4.88
N LEU A 303 29.59 9.38 -6.17
CA LEU A 303 28.40 9.12 -6.99
C LEU A 303 27.62 7.91 -6.49
N ILE A 304 28.29 6.79 -6.22
CA ILE A 304 27.69 5.57 -5.68
C ILE A 304 26.98 5.85 -4.36
N THR A 305 27.67 6.55 -3.43
CA THR A 305 27.06 6.91 -2.14
C THR A 305 25.83 7.80 -2.32
N ALA A 306 25.89 8.79 -3.22
CA ALA A 306 24.73 9.67 -3.50
C ALA A 306 23.56 8.90 -4.15
N THR A 307 23.86 8.00 -5.09
CA THR A 307 22.83 7.16 -5.74
C THR A 307 22.19 6.21 -4.74
N GLN A 308 22.98 5.57 -3.88
CA GLN A 308 22.47 4.70 -2.82
C GLN A 308 21.55 5.47 -1.87
N HIS A 309 21.94 6.68 -1.45
CA HIS A 309 21.13 7.53 -0.59
C HIS A 309 19.77 7.87 -1.22
N ILE A 310 19.73 8.22 -2.52
CA ILE A 310 18.47 8.48 -3.24
C ILE A 310 17.60 7.22 -3.27
N LYS A 311 18.17 6.03 -3.51
CA LYS A 311 17.42 4.76 -3.50
C LYS A 311 16.83 4.44 -2.13
N GLU A 312 17.56 4.72 -1.07
CA GLU A 312 17.08 4.58 0.32
C GLU A 312 15.96 5.58 0.62
N GLU A 313 16.09 6.84 0.23
CA GLU A 313 15.05 7.86 0.41
C GLU A 313 13.76 7.49 -0.33
N LEU A 314 13.84 7.01 -1.58
CA LEU A 314 12.68 6.54 -2.34
C LEU A 314 11.97 5.35 -1.67
N MET A 315 12.69 4.54 -0.91
CA MET A 315 12.09 3.43 -0.15
C MET A 315 11.35 3.93 1.10
N TRP A 316 11.90 4.93 1.80
CA TRP A 316 11.36 5.41 3.08
C TRP A 316 10.28 6.47 2.94
N TYR A 317 10.46 7.41 2.01
CA TYR A 317 9.55 8.55 1.85
C TYR A 317 8.47 8.33 0.79
N GLY A 318 8.56 7.26 0.04
CA GLY A 318 7.64 6.93 -1.03
C GLY A 318 8.22 7.19 -2.42
N SER A 319 7.62 6.52 -3.41
CA SER A 319 8.03 6.57 -4.82
C SER A 319 6.94 7.10 -5.75
N LEU A 320 5.85 7.64 -5.20
CA LEU A 320 4.90 8.43 -5.99
C LEU A 320 5.56 9.75 -6.40
N PHE A 321 5.12 10.31 -7.52
CA PHE A 321 5.73 11.52 -8.06
C PHE A 321 5.64 12.70 -7.10
N GLU A 322 4.52 12.84 -6.40
CA GLU A 322 4.31 13.81 -5.34
C GLU A 322 5.26 13.63 -4.16
N ASP A 323 5.47 12.38 -3.73
CA ASP A 323 6.38 12.06 -2.61
C ASP A 323 7.82 12.40 -2.98
N VAL A 324 8.23 12.08 -4.22
CA VAL A 324 9.59 12.40 -4.71
C VAL A 324 9.82 13.91 -4.74
N ILE A 325 8.86 14.70 -5.21
CA ILE A 325 9.01 16.17 -5.23
C ILE A 325 9.05 16.72 -3.82
N MET A 326 8.20 16.22 -2.93
CA MET A 326 8.17 16.68 -1.55
C MET A 326 9.47 16.31 -0.80
N SER A 327 9.98 15.10 -0.98
CA SER A 327 11.19 14.63 -0.29
C SER A 327 12.48 15.30 -0.82
N GLN A 328 12.61 15.43 -2.16
CA GLN A 328 13.84 15.93 -2.77
C GLN A 328 13.90 17.47 -2.87
N TRP A 329 12.77 18.15 -3.06
CA TRP A 329 12.71 19.59 -3.27
C TRP A 329 11.95 20.36 -2.19
N GLY A 330 11.28 19.67 -1.28
CA GLY A 330 10.52 20.30 -0.19
C GLY A 330 9.31 21.11 -0.67
N VAL A 331 8.79 20.82 -1.85
CA VAL A 331 7.66 21.52 -2.47
C VAL A 331 6.39 20.71 -2.28
N SER A 332 5.39 21.32 -1.64
CA SER A 332 4.04 20.75 -1.57
C SER A 332 3.31 20.97 -2.88
N MET A 333 2.76 19.91 -3.44
CA MET A 333 2.09 19.93 -4.73
C MET A 333 0.60 20.25 -4.60
N ASN A 334 0.06 20.91 -5.62
CA ASN A 334 -1.38 21.08 -5.76
C ASN A 334 -1.98 19.87 -6.49
N ALA A 335 -2.89 19.16 -5.84
CA ALA A 335 -3.54 17.95 -6.37
C ALA A 335 -4.17 18.17 -7.76
N THR A 336 -4.80 19.32 -7.99
CA THR A 336 -5.41 19.66 -9.27
C THR A 336 -4.39 19.78 -10.41
N SER A 337 -3.20 20.30 -10.13
CA SER A 337 -2.14 20.46 -11.15
C SER A 337 -1.53 19.12 -11.56
N PHE A 338 -1.50 18.16 -10.65
CA PHE A 338 -0.89 16.84 -10.87
C PHE A 338 -1.90 15.74 -11.17
N ARG A 339 -3.19 16.09 -11.27
CA ARG A 339 -4.27 15.15 -11.59
C ARG A 339 -4.32 13.95 -10.65
N ILE A 340 -4.17 14.21 -9.37
CA ILE A 340 -4.37 13.23 -8.29
C ILE A 340 -5.68 13.54 -7.55
N PRO A 341 -6.29 12.56 -6.87
CA PRO A 341 -7.46 12.82 -6.03
C PRO A 341 -7.12 13.87 -4.96
N GLU A 342 -7.96 14.87 -4.80
CA GLU A 342 -7.76 15.92 -3.81
C GLU A 342 -8.41 15.51 -2.49
N TYR A 343 -7.64 15.51 -1.42
CA TYR A 343 -8.15 15.31 -0.08
C TYR A 343 -8.81 16.60 0.43
N LEU A 344 -10.10 16.54 0.76
CA LEU A 344 -10.91 17.68 1.20
C LEU A 344 -10.98 17.84 2.71
N GLY A 345 -10.79 16.75 3.42
CA GLY A 345 -10.87 16.70 4.87
C GLY A 345 -11.29 15.31 5.35
N GLY A 346 -11.24 15.10 6.64
CA GLY A 346 -11.62 13.84 7.25
C GLY A 346 -11.66 13.94 8.76
N LYS A 347 -12.11 12.87 9.38
CA LYS A 347 -12.24 12.78 10.83
C LYS A 347 -11.94 11.37 11.30
N ARG A 348 -11.30 11.27 12.45
CA ARG A 348 -11.14 10.02 13.21
C ARG A 348 -12.13 9.99 14.36
N ILE A 349 -12.85 8.89 14.49
CA ILE A 349 -13.87 8.66 15.52
C ILE A 349 -13.48 7.40 16.29
N ASN A 350 -13.35 7.49 17.59
CA ASN A 350 -13.11 6.33 18.44
C ASN A 350 -14.43 5.56 18.63
N ILE A 351 -14.42 4.27 18.35
CA ILE A 351 -15.56 3.39 18.57
C ILE A 351 -15.54 2.94 20.03
N ASN A 352 -16.55 3.36 20.78
CA ASN A 352 -16.66 3.03 22.18
C ASN A 352 -17.37 1.69 22.40
N MET A 353 -16.88 0.92 23.38
CA MET A 353 -17.49 -0.31 23.85
C MET A 353 -17.95 -0.11 25.30
N ASP A 354 -19.25 -0.26 25.53
CA ASP A 354 -19.85 -0.17 26.86
C ASP A 354 -20.15 -1.57 27.40
N THR A 355 -20.02 -1.72 28.72
CA THR A 355 -20.33 -2.96 29.42
C THR A 355 -21.77 -2.94 29.90
N VAL A 356 -22.55 -3.91 29.48
CA VAL A 356 -23.90 -4.14 30.03
C VAL A 356 -23.86 -5.31 30.98
N LEU A 357 -24.22 -5.04 32.22
CA LEU A 357 -24.32 -6.08 33.25
C LEU A 357 -25.75 -6.62 33.32
N GLN A 358 -25.87 -7.92 33.45
CA GLN A 358 -27.15 -8.54 33.74
C GLN A 358 -27.59 -8.22 35.17
N THR A 359 -28.76 -7.62 35.29
CA THR A 359 -29.35 -7.22 36.59
C THR A 359 -30.53 -8.07 37.03
N SER A 360 -30.97 -9.03 36.17
CA SER A 360 -32.06 -9.96 36.52
C SER A 360 -31.60 -11.04 37.49
N SER A 361 -32.54 -11.79 38.06
CA SER A 361 -32.25 -12.89 38.98
C SER A 361 -31.33 -13.94 38.33
N THR A 362 -30.42 -14.49 39.14
CA THR A 362 -29.52 -15.57 38.69
C THR A 362 -30.32 -16.80 38.31
N ASP A 363 -30.11 -17.28 37.10
CA ASP A 363 -30.55 -18.59 36.59
C ASP A 363 -29.33 -19.44 36.26
N ALA A 364 -29.50 -20.76 36.11
CA ALA A 364 -28.39 -21.69 35.86
C ALA A 364 -27.61 -21.37 34.56
N GLU A 365 -28.31 -20.79 33.58
CA GLU A 365 -27.74 -20.40 32.29
C GLU A 365 -27.31 -18.93 32.21
N SER A 366 -27.76 -18.09 33.15
CA SER A 366 -27.57 -16.63 33.10
C SER A 366 -27.39 -16.04 34.50
N PRO A 367 -26.17 -16.14 35.09
CA PRO A 367 -25.89 -15.63 36.42
C PRO A 367 -25.95 -14.09 36.44
N GLN A 368 -26.49 -13.54 37.54
CA GLN A 368 -26.51 -12.11 37.78
C GLN A 368 -25.08 -11.53 37.77
N GLY A 369 -24.91 -10.39 37.14
CA GLY A 369 -23.61 -9.74 37.00
C GLY A 369 -22.80 -10.24 35.79
N ASN A 370 -23.36 -11.11 34.93
CA ASN A 370 -22.72 -11.47 33.68
C ASN A 370 -22.57 -10.23 32.79
N ALA A 371 -21.37 -9.99 32.28
CA ALA A 371 -21.04 -8.81 31.48
C ALA A 371 -21.11 -9.15 29.98
N ALA A 372 -21.88 -8.36 29.24
CA ALA A 372 -21.91 -8.39 27.78
C ALA A 372 -21.37 -7.07 27.22
N GLY A 373 -20.74 -7.12 26.06
CA GLY A 373 -20.31 -5.91 25.35
C GLY A 373 -21.45 -5.32 24.53
N TYR A 374 -21.57 -4.00 24.56
CA TYR A 374 -22.47 -3.24 23.72
C TYR A 374 -21.72 -2.04 23.14
N SER A 375 -21.74 -1.90 21.84
CA SER A 375 -21.08 -0.77 21.17
C SER A 375 -22.10 0.09 20.45
N VAL A 376 -22.15 1.35 20.79
CA VAL A 376 -22.87 2.39 20.09
C VAL A 376 -22.06 3.66 20.12
N THR A 377 -21.69 4.14 18.95
CA THR A 377 -20.95 5.39 18.82
C THR A 377 -21.74 6.33 17.91
N PHE A 378 -22.00 7.52 18.37
CA PHE A 378 -22.59 8.60 17.62
C PHE A 378 -21.63 9.76 17.52
N ASP A 379 -21.50 10.32 16.32
CA ASP A 379 -20.67 11.49 16.08
C ASP A 379 -21.32 12.41 15.05
N GLU A 380 -21.12 13.71 15.21
CA GLU A 380 -21.61 14.74 14.28
C GLU A 380 -20.53 15.78 14.07
N ASP A 381 -20.14 16.02 12.82
CA ASP A 381 -19.14 17.03 12.51
C ASP A 381 -19.29 17.63 11.11
N PHE A 382 -18.67 18.79 10.96
CA PHE A 382 -18.48 19.43 9.67
C PHE A 382 -17.30 18.78 8.94
N MET A 383 -17.51 18.36 7.68
CA MET A 383 -16.45 17.69 6.91
C MET A 383 -15.67 18.67 6.05
N PHE A 384 -16.32 19.39 5.15
CA PHE A 384 -15.65 20.35 4.28
C PHE A 384 -16.64 21.33 3.63
N THR A 385 -16.09 22.46 3.11
CA THR A 385 -16.74 23.34 2.16
C THR A 385 -15.76 23.64 1.03
N LYS A 386 -16.19 23.41 -0.22
CA LYS A 386 -15.37 23.64 -1.41
C LYS A 386 -16.20 24.17 -2.57
N SER A 387 -15.59 25.09 -3.35
CA SER A 387 -16.08 25.53 -4.65
C SER A 387 -15.33 24.82 -5.76
N PHE A 388 -16.06 24.30 -6.73
CA PHE A 388 -15.52 23.47 -7.81
C PHE A 388 -15.43 24.29 -9.10
N THR A 389 -14.31 24.13 -9.82
CA THR A 389 -14.02 24.83 -11.08
C THR A 389 -14.19 23.95 -12.31
N THR A 390 -14.22 22.64 -12.12
CA THR A 390 -14.32 21.59 -13.14
C THR A 390 -15.39 20.58 -12.74
N TRP A 391 -15.75 19.67 -13.65
CA TRP A 391 -16.58 18.51 -13.31
C TRP A 391 -15.77 17.53 -12.46
N GLN A 392 -16.26 17.27 -11.28
CA GLN A 392 -15.58 16.42 -10.32
C GLN A 392 -16.53 15.37 -9.74
N ASN A 393 -15.93 14.29 -9.25
CA ASN A 393 -16.59 13.30 -8.42
C ASN A 393 -16.21 13.52 -6.96
N ILE A 394 -17.18 13.63 -6.06
CA ILE A 394 -16.96 13.63 -4.61
C ILE A 394 -17.17 12.22 -4.10
N MET A 395 -16.16 11.67 -3.45
CA MET A 395 -16.24 10.36 -2.81
C MET A 395 -15.85 10.47 -1.34
N ILE A 396 -16.70 9.93 -0.46
CA ILE A 396 -16.41 9.85 0.97
C ILE A 396 -16.28 8.39 1.33
N LEU A 397 -15.16 8.06 1.95
CA LEU A 397 -14.77 6.70 2.33
C LEU A 397 -14.74 6.58 3.84
N CYS A 398 -15.12 5.42 4.35
CA CYS A 398 -14.99 5.05 5.75
C CYS A 398 -14.10 3.81 5.86
N VAL A 399 -13.15 3.84 6.79
CA VAL A 399 -12.27 2.72 7.10
C VAL A 399 -12.24 2.54 8.61
N ILE A 400 -12.51 1.32 9.08
CA ILE A 400 -12.39 0.99 10.49
C ILE A 400 -11.09 0.24 10.70
N ARG A 401 -10.27 0.66 11.67
CA ARG A 401 -8.97 0.06 11.97
C ARG A 401 -8.81 -0.12 13.47
N GLN A 402 -7.95 -1.07 13.86
CA GLN A 402 -7.54 -1.31 15.24
C GLN A 402 -6.11 -0.81 15.48
N ASP A 403 -5.78 -0.55 16.73
CA ASP A 403 -4.40 -0.37 17.16
C ASP A 403 -3.83 -1.76 17.49
N HIS A 404 -2.75 -2.16 16.80
CA HIS A 404 -2.16 -3.48 16.97
C HIS A 404 -1.30 -3.57 18.21
N THR A 405 -1.48 -4.63 18.99
CA THR A 405 -0.63 -4.99 20.13
C THR A 405 -0.02 -6.37 19.93
N TYR A 406 1.20 -6.58 20.44
CA TYR A 406 2.01 -7.77 20.16
C TYR A 406 2.37 -8.50 21.45
N ALA A 407 2.37 -9.84 21.42
CA ALA A 407 2.66 -10.64 22.61
C ALA A 407 3.76 -11.69 22.39
N GLN A 408 4.18 -11.96 21.14
CA GLN A 408 4.99 -13.13 20.78
C GLN A 408 6.47 -12.83 20.55
N GLY A 409 6.85 -11.55 20.45
CA GLY A 409 8.22 -11.14 20.17
C GLY A 409 8.99 -10.61 21.37
N VAL A 410 10.28 -10.36 21.18
CA VAL A 410 11.19 -9.74 22.15
C VAL A 410 11.64 -8.39 21.63
N ALA A 411 11.44 -7.32 22.40
CA ALA A 411 11.87 -5.99 21.99
C ALA A 411 13.38 -5.96 21.70
N ASN A 412 13.77 -5.23 20.67
CA ASN A 412 15.17 -5.13 20.20
C ASN A 412 16.16 -4.79 21.32
N GLN A 413 15.79 -3.90 22.26
CA GLN A 413 16.62 -3.51 23.40
C GLN A 413 17.13 -4.70 24.22
N HIS A 414 16.39 -5.82 24.28
CA HIS A 414 16.77 -7.03 25.01
C HIS A 414 17.58 -8.02 24.16
N LEU A 415 17.67 -7.79 22.85
CA LEU A 415 18.45 -8.61 21.93
C LEU A 415 19.89 -8.10 21.75
N LYS A 416 20.22 -6.90 22.26
CA LYS A 416 21.54 -6.28 22.18
C LYS A 416 22.55 -6.99 23.09
N LYS A 417 23.73 -7.35 22.54
CA LYS A 417 24.76 -8.13 23.27
C LYS A 417 26.13 -7.44 23.32
N ARG A 418 26.43 -6.61 22.33
CA ARG A 418 27.77 -6.01 22.18
C ARG A 418 27.68 -4.50 22.28
N LYS A 419 28.78 -3.84 22.61
CA LYS A 419 28.84 -2.38 22.70
C LYS A 419 28.44 -1.66 21.41
N PHE A 420 28.68 -2.27 20.25
CA PHE A 420 28.31 -1.73 18.94
C PHE A 420 26.86 -2.04 18.51
N ASP A 421 26.14 -2.81 19.29
CA ASP A 421 24.69 -2.98 19.11
C ASP A 421 23.91 -1.79 19.68
N PHE A 422 24.57 -0.90 20.41
CA PHE A 422 24.01 0.33 20.95
C PHE A 422 24.39 1.53 20.08
N TYR A 423 23.59 2.58 20.16
CA TYR A 423 23.83 3.81 19.40
C TYR A 423 25.16 4.47 19.78
N TRP A 424 25.89 4.88 18.75
CA TRP A 424 27.05 5.75 18.82
C TRP A 424 26.88 6.84 17.77
N ASP A 425 27.39 8.05 18.04
CA ASP A 425 27.21 9.19 17.14
C ASP A 425 27.79 8.93 15.74
N GLU A 426 28.87 8.15 15.66
CA GLU A 426 29.51 7.74 14.40
C GLU A 426 28.60 6.84 13.52
N PHE A 427 27.57 6.21 14.12
CA PHE A 427 26.61 5.34 13.43
C PHE A 427 25.33 6.07 12.99
N GLN A 428 25.28 7.39 13.12
CA GLN A 428 24.14 8.20 12.71
C GLN A 428 23.80 8.04 11.22
N GLY A 429 24.82 7.84 10.37
CA GLY A 429 24.67 7.70 8.92
C GLY A 429 24.39 6.27 8.43
N LEU A 430 24.08 5.33 9.32
CA LEU A 430 23.62 3.99 8.91
C LEU A 430 22.17 4.10 8.42
N GLY A 431 21.90 3.85 7.14
CA GLY A 431 20.59 3.97 6.51
C GLY A 431 19.56 3.02 7.15
N ALA A 432 19.25 1.91 6.49
CA ALA A 432 18.30 0.92 6.99
C ALA A 432 19.00 -0.12 7.89
N GLN A 433 18.32 -0.53 8.95
CA GLN A 433 18.73 -1.67 9.79
C GLN A 433 17.74 -2.83 9.66
N PRO A 434 18.23 -4.07 9.57
CA PRO A 434 17.37 -5.24 9.54
C PRO A 434 16.75 -5.48 10.92
N ARG A 435 15.42 -5.67 10.98
CA ARG A 435 14.74 -6.23 12.14
C ARG A 435 14.75 -7.73 12.09
N LYS A 436 14.89 -8.34 13.24
CA LYS A 436 14.96 -9.79 13.36
C LYS A 436 13.57 -10.41 13.52
N VAL A 437 13.44 -11.64 13.04
CA VAL A 437 12.25 -12.46 13.28
C VAL A 437 11.89 -12.55 14.76
N ALA A 438 12.88 -12.64 15.65
CA ALA A 438 12.68 -12.69 17.10
C ALA A 438 11.95 -11.47 17.67
N GLU A 439 11.94 -10.33 16.99
CA GLU A 439 11.26 -9.12 17.45
C GLU A 439 9.74 -9.24 17.30
N ILE A 440 9.25 -9.90 16.24
CA ILE A 440 7.84 -10.08 16.00
C ILE A 440 7.30 -11.41 16.55
N ALA A 441 8.04 -12.51 16.36
CA ALA A 441 7.66 -13.83 16.84
C ALA A 441 8.90 -14.66 17.19
N LEU A 442 9.13 -14.91 18.50
CA LEU A 442 10.25 -15.69 18.98
C LEU A 442 9.96 -17.18 18.85
N THR A 443 10.73 -17.89 18.02
CA THR A 443 10.55 -19.33 17.78
C THR A 443 11.50 -20.21 18.60
N GLY A 444 12.59 -19.66 19.13
CA GLY A 444 13.63 -20.43 19.81
C GLY A 444 14.53 -21.21 18.86
N THR A 445 14.49 -20.93 17.56
CA THR A 445 15.30 -21.59 16.52
C THR A 445 16.34 -20.64 15.93
N SER A 446 17.22 -21.15 15.06
CA SER A 446 18.21 -20.33 14.36
C SER A 446 17.57 -19.25 13.46
N SER A 447 16.33 -19.44 13.04
CA SER A 447 15.57 -18.48 12.22
C SER A 447 15.29 -17.16 12.94
N ASP A 448 15.33 -17.13 14.27
CA ASP A 448 15.14 -15.92 15.08
C ASP A 448 16.13 -14.79 14.75
N ASN A 449 17.30 -15.13 14.21
CA ASN A 449 18.31 -14.15 13.78
C ASN A 449 18.15 -13.70 12.32
N ASN A 450 17.26 -14.30 11.56
CA ASN A 450 17.02 -13.90 10.18
C ASN A 450 16.37 -12.50 10.13
N THR A 451 16.62 -11.79 9.05
CA THR A 451 15.97 -10.50 8.78
C THR A 451 14.51 -10.75 8.46
N TRP A 452 13.63 -10.03 9.14
CA TRP A 452 12.19 -10.04 8.90
C TRP A 452 11.76 -8.90 7.97
N ASN A 453 12.20 -7.67 8.26
CA ASN A 453 12.06 -6.49 7.40
C ASN A 453 13.17 -5.48 7.75
N PHE A 454 13.13 -4.31 7.11
CA PHE A 454 14.05 -3.21 7.37
C PHE A 454 13.32 -2.03 8.01
N ALA A 455 14.03 -1.31 8.86
CA ALA A 455 13.57 -0.07 9.50
C ALA A 455 14.67 0.99 9.43
N PRO A 456 14.32 2.28 9.57
CA PRO A 456 15.33 3.32 9.81
C PRO A 456 16.23 2.93 10.97
N ALA A 457 17.52 3.16 10.82
CA ALA A 457 18.49 2.84 11.86
C ALA A 457 18.08 3.47 13.19
N TRP A 458 18.27 2.72 14.28
CA TRP A 458 18.00 3.18 15.65
C TRP A 458 16.55 3.51 15.95
N ARG A 459 15.60 2.92 15.21
CA ARG A 459 14.16 3.12 15.41
C ARG A 459 13.72 2.78 16.84
N GLU A 460 14.37 1.79 17.47
CA GLU A 460 14.10 1.34 18.83
C GLU A 460 14.40 2.39 19.92
N TYR A 461 15.11 3.48 19.59
CA TYR A 461 15.30 4.63 20.50
C TYR A 461 14.20 5.69 20.36
N THR A 462 13.43 5.65 19.29
CA THR A 462 12.42 6.67 18.98
C THR A 462 10.99 6.13 18.98
N SER A 463 10.83 4.80 19.01
CA SER A 463 9.53 4.12 19.01
C SER A 463 9.64 2.80 19.77
N GLU A 464 8.60 2.43 20.48
CA GLU A 464 8.50 1.17 21.21
C GLU A 464 7.38 0.31 20.63
N VAL A 465 7.43 -0.97 20.97
CA VAL A 465 6.42 -1.96 20.57
C VAL A 465 5.28 -1.95 21.57
N ASP A 466 4.05 -1.81 21.09
CA ASP A 466 2.86 -1.98 21.90
C ASP A 466 2.71 -3.45 22.32
N ARG A 467 2.64 -3.73 23.62
CA ARG A 467 2.74 -5.09 24.15
C ARG A 467 1.57 -5.50 25.01
N ALA A 468 1.05 -6.68 24.74
CA ALA A 468 0.17 -7.41 25.63
C ALA A 468 0.99 -8.40 26.49
N THR A 469 0.74 -8.45 27.79
CA THR A 469 1.46 -9.29 28.74
C THR A 469 0.49 -10.00 29.73
N GLY A 470 0.99 -10.98 30.47
CA GLY A 470 0.20 -11.77 31.40
C GLY A 470 -0.89 -12.58 30.68
N LEU A 471 -2.05 -12.67 31.25
CA LEU A 471 -3.19 -13.40 30.67
C LEU A 471 -3.81 -12.69 29.43
N MET A 472 -3.39 -11.46 29.10
CA MET A 472 -3.79 -10.79 27.85
C MET A 472 -3.02 -11.34 26.64
N SER A 473 -1.97 -12.14 26.85
CA SER A 473 -1.25 -12.83 25.76
C SER A 473 -2.10 -13.97 25.21
N PRO A 474 -2.32 -14.02 23.89
CA PRO A 474 -3.19 -15.04 23.28
C PRO A 474 -2.66 -16.49 23.39
N GLN A 475 -1.35 -16.67 23.62
CA GLN A 475 -0.69 -17.99 23.61
C GLN A 475 -0.74 -18.74 24.95
N VAL A 476 -1.21 -18.08 26.03
CA VAL A 476 -1.22 -18.70 27.36
C VAL A 476 -2.52 -19.46 27.63
N ASP A 477 -2.44 -20.48 28.48
CA ASP A 477 -3.62 -21.20 28.93
C ASP A 477 -4.52 -20.26 29.76
N ASN A 478 -5.83 -20.39 29.60
CA ASN A 478 -6.84 -19.53 30.22
C ASN A 478 -6.67 -18.04 29.89
N THR A 479 -6.29 -17.76 28.64
CA THR A 479 -6.07 -16.39 28.16
C THR A 479 -7.32 -15.52 28.28
N LEU A 480 -7.11 -14.24 28.57
CA LEU A 480 -8.11 -13.17 28.49
C LEU A 480 -8.04 -12.40 27.15
N ALA A 481 -7.38 -12.94 26.15
CA ALA A 481 -7.24 -12.29 24.85
C ALA A 481 -8.58 -12.06 24.12
N ASN A 482 -9.67 -12.71 24.56
CA ASN A 482 -11.02 -12.43 24.06
C ASN A 482 -11.54 -11.04 24.45
N TYR A 483 -10.83 -10.32 25.31
CA TYR A 483 -11.12 -8.92 25.65
C TYR A 483 -10.26 -7.92 24.86
N THR A 484 -9.33 -8.40 24.01
CA THR A 484 -8.39 -7.57 23.26
C THR A 484 -8.29 -8.02 21.80
N TYR A 485 -7.79 -7.13 20.96
CA TYR A 485 -7.52 -7.42 19.53
C TYR A 485 -6.04 -7.78 19.28
N THR A 486 -5.31 -8.15 20.33
CA THR A 486 -3.88 -8.50 20.26
C THR A 486 -3.59 -9.49 19.14
N ASP A 487 -2.56 -9.22 18.35
CA ASP A 487 -2.12 -10.09 17.27
C ASP A 487 -1.71 -11.47 17.78
N ASN A 488 -2.10 -12.51 17.04
CA ASN A 488 -1.79 -13.91 17.36
C ASN A 488 -1.35 -14.65 16.11
N TYR A 489 -0.07 -14.96 16.04
CA TYR A 489 0.53 -15.67 14.92
C TYR A 489 0.69 -17.16 15.24
N THR A 490 0.20 -18.02 14.37
CA THR A 490 0.40 -19.48 14.45
C THR A 490 1.73 -19.91 13.83
N SER A 491 2.32 -19.09 12.99
CA SER A 491 3.64 -19.20 12.39
C SER A 491 4.25 -17.82 12.26
N VAL A 492 5.56 -17.73 12.03
CA VAL A 492 6.20 -16.43 11.76
C VAL A 492 5.52 -15.77 10.56
N PRO A 493 4.94 -14.56 10.71
CA PRO A 493 4.30 -13.87 9.62
C PRO A 493 5.35 -13.41 8.60
N ASN A 494 5.04 -13.54 7.32
CA ASN A 494 5.87 -12.95 6.28
C ASN A 494 5.67 -11.44 6.25
N SER A 495 6.76 -10.68 6.13
CA SER A 495 6.69 -9.25 5.87
C SER A 495 6.26 -9.04 4.41
N GLY A 496 4.96 -8.84 4.19
CA GLY A 496 4.36 -8.74 2.86
C GLY A 496 2.94 -8.16 2.91
N GLN A 497 2.23 -8.22 1.78
CA GLN A 497 0.87 -7.70 1.65
C GLN A 497 -0.07 -8.28 2.71
N ASP A 498 -0.05 -9.60 2.91
CA ASP A 498 -0.95 -10.28 3.85
C ASP A 498 -0.77 -9.83 5.30
N TRP A 499 0.42 -9.30 5.65
CA TRP A 499 0.68 -8.77 6.98
C TRP A 499 0.36 -7.28 7.08
N ILE A 500 0.63 -6.50 6.02
CA ILE A 500 0.39 -5.05 6.05
C ILE A 500 -1.09 -4.69 5.90
N ASP A 501 -1.87 -5.51 5.20
CA ASP A 501 -3.31 -5.32 5.10
C ASP A 501 -4.00 -5.60 6.44
N GLU A 502 -4.98 -4.76 6.79
CA GLU A 502 -5.79 -4.95 7.99
C GLU A 502 -6.60 -6.25 7.90
N THR A 503 -6.72 -7.00 9.00
CA THR A 503 -7.41 -8.29 9.00
C THR A 503 -8.57 -8.34 10.00
N PRO A 504 -9.73 -8.92 9.65
CA PRO A 504 -10.85 -9.08 10.56
C PRO A 504 -10.63 -10.11 11.67
N LEU A 505 -9.57 -10.94 11.54
CA LEU A 505 -9.33 -12.12 12.38
C LEU A 505 -9.30 -11.83 13.89
N TYR A 506 -8.69 -10.72 14.29
CA TYR A 506 -8.51 -10.42 15.72
C TYR A 506 -9.78 -9.87 16.36
N VAL A 507 -10.59 -9.13 15.61
CA VAL A 507 -11.90 -8.66 16.05
C VAL A 507 -12.90 -9.82 16.10
N ASP A 508 -12.87 -10.73 15.13
CA ASP A 508 -13.73 -11.92 15.10
C ASP A 508 -13.65 -12.75 16.39
N ARG A 509 -12.46 -12.82 16.99
CA ARG A 509 -12.26 -13.53 18.26
C ARG A 509 -13.14 -13.01 19.40
N THR A 510 -13.54 -11.76 19.34
CA THR A 510 -14.37 -11.10 20.36
C THR A 510 -15.86 -11.16 20.05
N LEU A 511 -16.25 -11.61 18.86
CA LEU A 511 -17.62 -11.61 18.37
C LEU A 511 -18.27 -12.98 18.47
N VAL A 512 -19.60 -13.00 18.59
CA VAL A 512 -20.41 -14.23 18.58
C VAL A 512 -20.41 -14.85 17.19
N VAL A 513 -20.46 -14.01 16.14
CA VAL A 513 -20.51 -14.43 14.74
C VAL A 513 -19.31 -13.87 14.01
N PRO A 514 -18.49 -14.70 13.36
CA PRO A 514 -17.30 -14.23 12.67
C PRO A 514 -17.64 -13.50 11.36
N SER A 515 -16.70 -12.72 10.86
CA SER A 515 -16.80 -11.94 9.62
C SER A 515 -17.09 -12.77 8.37
N THR A 516 -16.75 -14.06 8.39
CA THR A 516 -17.06 -15.00 7.31
C THR A 516 -18.56 -15.29 7.14
N THR A 517 -19.36 -15.01 8.17
CA THR A 517 -20.82 -15.27 8.15
C THR A 517 -21.61 -13.99 8.07
N THR A 518 -21.18 -12.94 8.79
CA THR A 518 -21.86 -11.63 8.80
C THR A 518 -20.84 -10.54 9.04
N ASP A 519 -21.09 -9.35 8.50
CA ASP A 519 -20.22 -8.20 8.70
C ASP A 519 -20.13 -7.80 10.18
N GLN A 520 -18.95 -7.33 10.58
CA GLN A 520 -18.64 -6.97 11.96
C GLN A 520 -19.32 -5.69 12.42
N PHE A 521 -19.51 -4.73 11.51
CA PHE A 521 -20.03 -3.40 11.83
C PHE A 521 -21.30 -3.08 11.06
N MET A 522 -22.23 -2.43 11.75
CA MET A 522 -23.42 -1.78 11.17
C MET A 522 -23.23 -0.27 11.28
N MET A 523 -23.47 0.43 10.18
CA MET A 523 -23.21 1.86 10.05
C MET A 523 -24.41 2.58 9.46
N ASP A 524 -24.74 3.76 10.00
CA ASP A 524 -25.78 4.67 9.48
C ASP A 524 -25.19 6.08 9.36
N PHE A 525 -25.21 6.63 8.18
CA PHE A 525 -24.67 7.93 7.85
C PHE A 525 -25.77 8.88 7.38
N VAL A 526 -25.75 10.10 7.90
CA VAL A 526 -26.68 11.16 7.49
C VAL A 526 -25.84 12.35 7.03
N PHE A 527 -25.87 12.61 5.74
CA PHE A 527 -25.19 13.74 5.11
C PHE A 527 -26.16 14.92 4.98
N GLU A 528 -25.85 16.01 5.64
CA GLU A 528 -26.52 17.30 5.46
C GLU A 528 -25.72 18.12 4.44
N ILE A 529 -26.24 18.25 3.25
CA ILE A 529 -25.56 18.85 2.11
C ILE A 529 -26.19 20.21 1.81
N LYS A 530 -25.33 21.21 1.74
CA LYS A 530 -25.67 22.56 1.30
C LYS A 530 -24.97 22.83 -0.03
N LYS A 531 -25.72 22.75 -1.13
CA LYS A 531 -25.20 22.96 -2.48
C LYS A 531 -25.68 24.32 -3.01
N THR A 532 -24.75 25.14 -3.44
CA THR A 532 -25.04 26.36 -4.21
C THR A 532 -24.65 26.10 -5.67
N SER A 533 -25.63 26.17 -6.57
CA SER A 533 -25.49 25.83 -7.99
C SER A 533 -26.18 26.85 -8.89
N ILE A 534 -25.88 26.80 -10.17
CA ILE A 534 -26.56 27.59 -11.21
C ILE A 534 -27.96 27.04 -11.54
N ILE A 535 -28.32 25.86 -11.05
CA ILE A 535 -29.59 25.19 -11.32
C ILE A 535 -30.71 25.88 -10.51
N PRO A 536 -31.78 26.42 -11.13
CA PRO A 536 -32.86 27.08 -10.41
C PRO A 536 -33.71 26.11 -9.61
N ASN A 537 -34.23 26.55 -8.45
CA ASN A 537 -35.11 25.76 -7.59
C ASN A 537 -36.46 25.46 -8.26
N TYR A 538 -36.95 26.40 -9.06
CA TYR A 538 -38.19 26.28 -9.80
C TYR A 538 -37.94 26.41 -11.30
N LYS A 539 -38.38 25.46 -12.07
CA LYS A 539 -38.35 25.47 -13.53
C LYS A 539 -39.75 25.67 -14.04
N LEU A 540 -40.03 26.82 -14.62
CA LEU A 540 -41.25 27.02 -15.42
C LEU A 540 -40.97 26.48 -16.82
N PRO A 541 -41.81 25.55 -17.34
CA PRO A 541 -41.72 25.16 -18.74
C PRO A 541 -42.01 26.37 -19.62
N GLY A 542 -41.12 26.74 -20.49
CA GLY A 542 -41.33 27.87 -21.39
C GLY A 542 -40.22 27.93 -22.45
N LEU A 543 -40.60 28.40 -23.62
CA LEU A 543 -39.72 28.68 -24.75
C LEU A 543 -38.96 30.01 -24.61
N ASP A 544 -39.25 30.80 -23.57
CA ASP A 544 -38.76 32.18 -23.41
C ASP A 544 -37.31 32.32 -22.96
N LYS A 545 -36.56 31.24 -22.90
CA LYS A 545 -35.13 31.21 -22.52
C LYS A 545 -34.21 30.54 -23.54
N LEU A 546 -34.67 30.45 -24.79
CA LEU A 546 -33.81 30.09 -25.91
C LEU A 546 -33.08 31.30 -26.43
#